data_a6518828ac302df339297a62d0ad391f
#
_entry.id   a6518828ac302df339297a62d0ad391f
#
_cell.length_a   1.000
_cell.length_b   1.000
_cell.length_c   1.000
_cell.angle_alpha   90.00
_cell.angle_beta   90.00
_cell.angle_gamma   90.00
#
_symmetry.space_group_name_H-M   'P 1'
#
loop_
_entity.id
_entity.type
_entity.pdbx_description
1 polymer ?
#
loop_
_entity_poly.entity_id
_entity_poly.type
_entity_poly.pdbx_seq_one_letter_code
_entity_poly.pdbx_strand_id
1 'polypeptide(L)'
;ICKASIDGGFTSVMIDASSKPWEENIALTKQVVEYAHAHGVVVEAELGKLAGVEDNIKVDARSATFTDPDEAAEFVEKTGVDSLAIAIGTSHGAYKFKPGQKPQLHFEVLEECSKRLPGFPIVLHGASSVPQEFVKEINQFGGNMPDAIGIPEEQLAKAAKMAVCKINIDSDIRLAMTASIRKYFAEHPDHFDPRQYLKPARAAVKAMVAHKIVDVLGCAGKA
;
A
#
# COMPACT_ATOMS: atom_id res chain seq x y z
N ILE A 1 10.76 -5.78 -16.04
CA ILE A 1 9.30 -5.74 -15.89
C ILE A 1 8.77 -4.38 -16.37
N CYS A 2 9.17 -3.20 -15.84
CA CYS A 2 8.61 -1.89 -16.20
C CYS A 2 8.53 -1.65 -17.73
N LYS A 3 9.63 -1.84 -18.46
CA LYS A 3 9.65 -1.70 -19.94
C LYS A 3 8.62 -2.61 -20.63
N ALA A 4 8.58 -3.88 -20.24
CA ALA A 4 7.60 -4.83 -20.81
C ALA A 4 6.15 -4.46 -20.49
N SER A 5 5.88 -3.87 -19.31
CA SER A 5 4.55 -3.35 -18.98
C SER A 5 4.18 -2.15 -19.83
N ILE A 6 5.12 -1.23 -20.05
CA ILE A 6 4.95 -0.06 -20.94
C ILE A 6 4.65 -0.53 -22.37
N ASP A 7 5.45 -1.46 -22.90
CA ASP A 7 5.26 -2.07 -24.23
C ASP A 7 3.91 -2.81 -24.32
N GLY A 8 3.41 -3.34 -23.20
CA GLY A 8 2.09 -3.98 -23.04
C GLY A 8 0.92 -3.00 -22.90
N GLY A 9 1.17 -1.69 -22.92
CA GLY A 9 0.13 -0.65 -22.90
C GLY A 9 -0.26 -0.11 -21.52
N PHE A 10 0.51 -0.35 -20.47
CA PHE A 10 0.30 0.28 -19.18
C PHE A 10 0.64 1.77 -19.25
N THR A 11 -0.22 2.61 -18.68
CA THR A 11 -0.09 4.08 -18.67
C THR A 11 0.62 4.62 -17.43
N SER A 12 0.89 3.77 -16.45
CA SER A 12 1.66 4.06 -15.25
C SER A 12 2.43 2.82 -14.83
N VAL A 13 3.67 2.98 -14.39
CA VAL A 13 4.51 1.90 -13.87
C VAL A 13 5.18 2.32 -12.58
N MET A 14 5.60 1.34 -11.77
CA MET A 14 6.39 1.56 -10.56
C MET A 14 7.72 0.83 -10.65
N ILE A 15 8.79 1.51 -10.25
CA ILE A 15 10.10 0.92 -9.99
C ILE A 15 10.42 1.01 -8.50
N ASP A 16 10.49 -0.14 -7.82
CA ASP A 16 11.03 -0.22 -6.47
C ASP A 16 12.48 -0.73 -6.52
N ALA A 17 13.41 0.17 -6.29
CA ALA A 17 14.82 -0.11 -6.10
C ALA A 17 15.32 0.35 -4.73
N SER A 18 14.41 0.57 -3.76
CA SER A 18 14.70 1.04 -2.40
C SER A 18 15.63 0.10 -1.60
N SER A 19 15.68 -1.18 -1.96
CA SER A 19 16.61 -2.16 -1.39
C SER A 19 18.06 -2.00 -1.87
N LYS A 20 18.31 -1.21 -2.93
CA LYS A 20 19.62 -0.97 -3.51
C LYS A 20 20.36 0.18 -2.83
N PRO A 21 21.71 0.27 -3.00
CA PRO A 21 22.45 1.47 -2.64
C PRO A 21 21.88 2.72 -3.35
N TRP A 22 22.03 3.87 -2.72
CA TRP A 22 21.51 5.16 -3.17
C TRP A 22 21.75 5.45 -4.67
N GLU A 23 22.99 5.39 -5.10
CA GLU A 23 23.36 5.67 -6.50
C GLU A 23 22.78 4.64 -7.48
N GLU A 24 22.65 3.37 -7.08
CA GLU A 24 22.04 2.33 -7.89
C GLU A 24 20.53 2.53 -8.00
N ASN A 25 19.86 2.92 -6.90
CA ASN A 25 18.43 3.26 -6.92
C ASN A 25 18.17 4.42 -7.89
N ILE A 26 18.94 5.51 -7.79
CA ILE A 26 18.84 6.65 -8.70
C ILE A 26 19.04 6.21 -10.16
N ALA A 27 20.11 5.47 -10.45
CA ALA A 27 20.43 5.05 -11.80
C ALA A 27 19.33 4.16 -12.42
N LEU A 28 18.81 3.20 -11.67
CA LEU A 28 17.74 2.31 -12.12
C LEU A 28 16.43 3.07 -12.32
N THR A 29 16.07 3.91 -11.38
CA THR A 29 14.85 4.73 -11.47
C THR A 29 14.91 5.66 -12.66
N LYS A 30 16.01 6.39 -12.85
CA LYS A 30 16.22 7.27 -14.00
C LYS A 30 16.11 6.54 -15.33
N GLN A 31 16.70 5.35 -15.45
CA GLN A 31 16.60 4.54 -16.65
C GLN A 31 15.16 4.13 -16.99
N VAL A 32 14.32 3.89 -15.96
CA VAL A 32 12.89 3.58 -16.14
C VAL A 32 12.12 4.84 -16.52
N VAL A 33 12.39 5.97 -15.85
CA VAL A 33 11.77 7.27 -16.14
C VAL A 33 12.02 7.71 -17.58
N GLU A 34 13.28 7.67 -18.03
CA GLU A 34 13.65 8.03 -19.42
C GLU A 34 12.88 7.19 -20.44
N TYR A 35 12.79 5.87 -20.21
CA TYR A 35 12.04 4.98 -21.09
C TYR A 35 10.54 5.26 -21.06
N ALA A 36 9.96 5.40 -19.86
CA ALA A 36 8.53 5.62 -19.67
C ALA A 36 8.07 6.96 -20.26
N HIS A 37 8.79 8.04 -19.99
CA HIS A 37 8.47 9.38 -20.49
C HIS A 37 8.53 9.46 -22.02
N ALA A 38 9.45 8.72 -22.66
CA ALA A 38 9.49 8.61 -24.12
C ALA A 38 8.22 7.94 -24.72
N HIS A 39 7.46 7.21 -23.90
CA HIS A 39 6.19 6.55 -24.27
C HIS A 39 4.96 7.25 -23.67
N GLY A 40 5.10 8.40 -23.01
CA GLY A 40 4.01 9.13 -22.37
C GLY A 40 3.45 8.42 -21.12
N VAL A 41 4.27 7.60 -20.44
CA VAL A 41 3.90 6.82 -19.26
C VAL A 41 4.52 7.43 -18.01
N VAL A 42 3.75 7.54 -16.92
CA VAL A 42 4.22 8.07 -15.63
C VAL A 42 4.87 6.98 -14.78
N VAL A 43 5.82 7.40 -13.92
CA VAL A 43 6.62 6.51 -13.08
C VAL A 43 6.48 6.86 -11.61
N GLU A 44 6.15 5.86 -10.80
CA GLU A 44 6.27 5.89 -9.35
C GLU A 44 7.58 5.23 -8.92
N ALA A 45 8.24 5.78 -7.92
CA ALA A 45 9.41 5.15 -7.29
C ALA A 45 9.24 5.06 -5.78
N GLU A 46 10.18 4.41 -5.09
CA GLU A 46 10.15 4.23 -3.64
C GLU A 46 11.48 4.64 -3.01
N LEU A 47 11.39 5.33 -1.86
CA LEU A 47 12.53 5.72 -1.05
C LEU A 47 12.25 5.44 0.44
N GLY A 48 13.27 4.88 1.13
CA GLY A 48 13.12 4.30 2.44
C GLY A 48 12.85 2.80 2.34
N LYS A 49 12.91 2.08 3.46
CA LYS A 49 12.71 0.63 3.50
C LYS A 49 11.55 0.28 4.42
N LEU A 50 10.48 -0.21 3.85
CA LEU A 50 9.33 -0.71 4.61
C LEU A 50 9.65 -2.10 5.19
N ALA A 51 9.29 -2.30 6.46
CA ALA A 51 9.32 -3.63 7.08
C ALA A 51 8.16 -4.49 6.56
N GLY A 52 8.24 -5.81 6.80
CA GLY A 52 7.17 -6.75 6.55
C GLY A 52 7.42 -7.72 5.41
N VAL A 53 6.36 -8.33 4.93
CA VAL A 53 6.39 -9.33 3.86
C VAL A 53 5.48 -8.89 2.73
N GLU A 54 6.07 -8.72 1.55
CA GLU A 54 5.37 -8.47 0.31
C GLU A 54 5.82 -9.52 -0.72
N ASP A 55 4.87 -10.30 -1.23
CA ASP A 55 5.10 -11.43 -2.12
C ASP A 55 6.21 -12.37 -1.61
N ASN A 56 7.38 -12.37 -2.25
CA ASN A 56 8.55 -13.18 -1.88
C ASN A 56 9.64 -12.38 -1.15
N ILE A 57 9.39 -11.10 -0.85
CA ILE A 57 10.37 -10.21 -0.20
C ILE A 57 10.00 -10.07 1.28
N LYS A 58 10.96 -10.34 2.16
CA LYS A 58 10.82 -10.14 3.61
C LYS A 58 11.88 -9.15 4.09
N VAL A 59 11.44 -8.04 4.67
CA VAL A 59 12.30 -7.04 5.30
C VAL A 59 12.12 -7.10 6.81
N ASP A 60 13.24 -7.30 7.53
CA ASP A 60 13.24 -7.29 9.01
C ASP A 60 12.96 -5.86 9.50
N ALA A 61 12.16 -5.73 10.57
CA ALA A 61 11.84 -4.44 11.17
C ALA A 61 13.07 -3.61 11.58
N ARG A 62 14.20 -4.28 11.89
CA ARG A 62 15.47 -3.61 12.19
C ARG A 62 16.18 -3.04 10.97
N SER A 63 15.79 -3.46 9.78
CA SER A 63 16.33 -2.98 8.50
C SER A 63 15.43 -1.92 7.85
N ALA A 64 14.26 -1.65 8.43
CA ALA A 64 13.37 -0.59 7.98
C ALA A 64 13.98 0.78 8.32
N THR A 65 13.89 1.70 7.38
CA THR A 65 14.36 3.08 7.55
C THR A 65 13.29 4.04 7.08
N PHE A 66 13.06 5.11 7.85
CA PHE A 66 12.21 6.21 7.38
C PHE A 66 12.89 6.96 6.23
N THR A 67 12.08 7.53 5.37
CA THR A 67 12.57 8.39 4.29
C THR A 67 13.17 9.67 4.90
N ASP A 68 14.39 10.02 4.49
CA ASP A 68 14.97 11.32 4.77
C ASP A 68 14.38 12.37 3.80
N PRO A 69 13.84 13.50 4.30
CA PRO A 69 13.20 14.49 3.45
C PRO A 69 14.15 15.21 2.47
N ASP A 70 15.44 15.37 2.83
CA ASP A 70 16.42 15.98 1.94
C ASP A 70 16.82 15.00 0.83
N GLU A 71 17.00 13.71 1.17
CA GLU A 71 17.20 12.65 0.19
C GLU A 71 15.98 12.51 -0.75
N ALA A 72 14.76 12.67 -0.24
CA ALA A 72 13.56 12.61 -1.08
C ALA A 72 13.56 13.72 -2.15
N ALA A 73 13.91 14.95 -1.78
CA ALA A 73 13.98 16.07 -2.73
C ALA A 73 15.10 15.84 -3.78
N GLU A 74 16.28 15.44 -3.34
CA GLU A 74 17.41 15.12 -4.22
C GLU A 74 17.09 13.95 -5.18
N PHE A 75 16.41 12.91 -4.67
CA PHE A 75 16.01 11.76 -5.48
C PHE A 75 15.07 12.17 -6.61
N VAL A 76 14.04 12.96 -6.31
CA VAL A 76 13.08 13.45 -7.31
C VAL A 76 13.79 14.32 -8.35
N GLU A 77 14.68 15.22 -7.94
CA GLU A 77 15.45 16.06 -8.86
C GLU A 77 16.36 15.25 -9.79
N LYS A 78 17.07 14.27 -9.25
CA LYS A 78 18.02 13.42 -10.01
C LYS A 78 17.34 12.44 -10.96
N THR A 79 16.17 11.91 -10.58
CA THR A 79 15.49 10.87 -11.34
C THR A 79 14.43 11.39 -12.29
N GLY A 80 13.79 12.50 -11.97
CA GLY A 80 12.64 13.03 -12.70
C GLY A 80 11.37 12.17 -12.57
N VAL A 81 11.25 11.37 -11.50
CA VAL A 81 10.08 10.53 -11.21
C VAL A 81 8.82 11.36 -10.98
N ASP A 82 7.64 10.82 -11.30
CA ASP A 82 6.37 11.56 -11.26
C ASP A 82 5.65 11.47 -9.90
N SER A 83 5.92 10.42 -9.12
CA SER A 83 5.42 10.24 -7.76
C SER A 83 6.39 9.40 -6.92
N LEU A 84 6.37 9.61 -5.61
CA LEU A 84 7.32 8.95 -4.69
C LEU A 84 6.59 8.31 -3.52
N ALA A 85 6.77 7.00 -3.36
CA ALA A 85 6.39 6.29 -2.14
C ALA A 85 7.45 6.54 -1.07
N ILE A 86 6.99 6.99 0.12
CA ILE A 86 7.86 7.29 1.27
C ILE A 86 7.56 6.37 2.45
N ALA A 87 8.59 6.08 3.23
CA ALA A 87 8.50 5.28 4.44
C ALA A 87 8.31 6.19 5.66
N ILE A 88 7.12 6.14 6.25
CA ILE A 88 6.77 6.91 7.46
C ILE A 88 6.25 6.05 8.61
N GLY A 89 6.61 4.75 8.64
CA GLY A 89 6.20 3.80 9.69
C GLY A 89 5.09 2.84 9.27
N THR A 90 4.75 2.77 7.98
CA THR A 90 3.92 1.70 7.41
C THR A 90 4.72 0.41 7.27
N SER A 91 4.04 -0.72 7.06
CA SER A 91 4.65 -2.04 6.89
C SER A 91 3.77 -2.92 6.01
N HIS A 92 4.38 -3.80 5.22
CA HIS A 92 3.66 -4.71 4.34
C HIS A 92 3.01 -5.89 5.09
N GLY A 93 1.91 -6.45 4.53
CA GLY A 93 1.22 -7.62 5.05
C GLY A 93 0.19 -7.32 6.16
N ALA A 94 -0.38 -8.38 6.75
CA ALA A 94 -1.40 -8.29 7.81
C ALA A 94 -0.81 -8.39 9.23
N TYR A 95 0.45 -8.73 9.38
CA TYR A 95 1.17 -8.85 10.64
C TYR A 95 2.26 -7.78 10.74
N LYS A 96 1.82 -6.53 10.69
CA LYS A 96 2.70 -5.35 10.57
C LYS A 96 3.44 -5.03 11.85
N PHE A 97 2.85 -5.34 13.00
CA PHE A 97 3.33 -4.93 14.32
C PHE A 97 3.31 -6.10 15.30
N LYS A 98 4.14 -6.04 16.33
CA LYS A 98 4.12 -7.04 17.40
C LYS A 98 2.87 -6.86 18.27
N PRO A 99 2.37 -7.94 18.90
CA PRO A 99 1.27 -7.83 19.86
C PRO A 99 1.54 -6.75 20.90
N GLY A 100 0.54 -5.89 21.14
CA GLY A 100 0.65 -4.77 22.08
C GLY A 100 1.33 -3.50 21.56
N GLN A 101 1.95 -3.51 20.39
CA GLN A 101 2.42 -2.29 19.73
C GLN A 101 1.22 -1.50 19.18
N LYS A 102 1.25 -0.17 19.37
CA LYS A 102 0.32 0.75 18.71
C LYS A 102 0.97 1.26 17.44
N PRO A 103 0.42 0.94 16.26
CA PRO A 103 0.92 1.51 15.01
C PRO A 103 0.86 3.03 15.05
N GLN A 104 1.94 3.68 14.65
CA GLN A 104 2.01 5.13 14.61
C GLN A 104 2.77 5.57 13.35
N LEU A 105 2.15 6.44 12.58
CA LEU A 105 2.78 7.09 11.43
C LEU A 105 3.58 8.31 11.91
N HIS A 106 4.74 8.51 11.32
CA HIS A 106 5.62 9.64 11.54
C HIS A 106 5.23 10.80 10.62
N PHE A 107 4.20 11.54 11.06
CA PHE A 107 3.66 12.67 10.28
C PHE A 107 4.65 13.81 10.09
N GLU A 108 5.61 13.95 10.99
CA GLU A 108 6.71 14.90 10.88
C GLU A 108 7.56 14.65 9.63
N VAL A 109 7.80 13.40 9.26
CA VAL A 109 8.52 13.05 8.02
C VAL A 109 7.69 13.43 6.80
N LEU A 110 6.37 13.11 6.81
CA LEU A 110 5.46 13.49 5.73
C LEU A 110 5.40 15.01 5.54
N GLU A 111 5.32 15.75 6.63
CA GLU A 111 5.27 17.23 6.61
C GLU A 111 6.54 17.83 6.01
N GLU A 112 7.72 17.32 6.43
CA GLU A 112 9.00 17.81 5.93
C GLU A 112 9.22 17.41 4.46
N CYS A 113 8.86 16.20 4.03
CA CYS A 113 8.86 15.82 2.61
C CYS A 113 7.96 16.75 1.78
N SER A 114 6.74 17.03 2.26
CA SER A 114 5.80 17.92 1.57
C SER A 114 6.29 19.38 1.45
N LYS A 115 7.03 19.87 2.45
CA LYS A 115 7.65 21.22 2.40
C LYS A 115 8.76 21.29 1.35
N ARG A 116 9.56 20.24 1.21
CA ARG A 116 10.68 20.18 0.23
C ARG A 116 10.21 19.88 -1.19
N LEU A 117 9.07 19.20 -1.31
CA LEU A 117 8.44 18.79 -2.56
C LEU A 117 7.03 19.38 -2.69
N PRO A 118 6.87 20.69 -2.77
CA PRO A 118 5.56 21.34 -2.79
C PRO A 118 4.75 20.94 -4.03
N GLY A 119 3.55 20.37 -3.79
CA GLY A 119 2.66 19.92 -4.86
C GLY A 119 3.08 18.62 -5.57
N PHE A 120 4.18 17.97 -5.13
CA PHE A 120 4.62 16.70 -5.68
C PHE A 120 3.79 15.54 -5.13
N PRO A 121 3.39 14.55 -5.96
CA PRO A 121 2.58 13.43 -5.54
C PRO A 121 3.34 12.47 -4.59
N ILE A 122 2.87 12.38 -3.33
CA ILE A 122 3.40 11.46 -2.32
C ILE A 122 2.48 10.26 -2.16
N VAL A 123 3.07 9.07 -2.06
CA VAL A 123 2.38 7.78 -1.98
C VAL A 123 2.73 7.06 -0.67
N LEU A 124 1.77 6.32 -0.10
CA LEU A 124 2.01 5.39 1.01
C LEU A 124 1.76 3.95 0.59
N HIS A 125 2.79 3.12 0.78
CA HIS A 125 2.72 1.67 0.67
C HIS A 125 2.55 1.04 2.06
N GLY A 126 2.22 -0.25 2.10
CA GLY A 126 2.07 -0.99 3.35
C GLY A 126 1.02 -0.43 4.30
N ALA A 127 0.00 0.24 3.78
CA ALA A 127 -0.94 1.06 4.53
C ALA A 127 -2.31 0.40 4.81
N SER A 128 -2.47 -0.90 4.59
CA SER A 128 -3.71 -1.62 4.94
C SER A 128 -4.01 -1.51 6.44
N SER A 129 -5.28 -1.31 6.79
CA SER A 129 -5.72 -1.12 8.18
C SER A 129 -6.00 -2.42 8.93
N VAL A 130 -6.10 -3.55 8.20
CA VAL A 130 -6.40 -4.88 8.76
C VAL A 130 -7.66 -4.81 9.65
N PRO A 131 -8.85 -4.56 9.06
CA PRO A 131 -10.08 -4.38 9.82
C PRO A 131 -10.37 -5.58 10.72
N GLN A 132 -10.54 -5.33 12.01
CA GLN A 132 -10.62 -6.38 13.02
C GLN A 132 -11.90 -7.21 12.93
N GLU A 133 -12.96 -6.70 12.33
CA GLU A 133 -14.18 -7.46 12.05
C GLU A 133 -13.90 -8.64 11.11
N PHE A 134 -13.12 -8.44 10.05
CA PHE A 134 -12.76 -9.52 9.13
C PHE A 134 -11.80 -10.53 9.78
N VAL A 135 -10.85 -10.09 10.59
CA VAL A 135 -9.95 -10.98 11.34
C VAL A 135 -10.75 -11.86 12.29
N LYS A 136 -11.71 -11.30 13.04
CA LYS A 136 -12.61 -12.04 13.93
C LYS A 136 -13.46 -13.04 13.15
N GLU A 137 -14.07 -12.63 12.05
CA GLU A 137 -14.89 -13.51 11.22
C GLU A 137 -14.06 -14.65 10.61
N ILE A 138 -12.85 -14.39 10.12
CA ILE A 138 -11.91 -15.41 9.64
C ILE A 138 -11.61 -16.43 10.74
N ASN A 139 -11.28 -15.98 11.94
CA ASN A 139 -10.95 -16.84 13.07
C ASN A 139 -12.17 -17.65 13.55
N GLN A 140 -13.35 -17.04 13.55
CA GLN A 140 -14.61 -17.71 13.90
C GLN A 140 -14.94 -18.89 12.96
N PHE A 141 -14.61 -18.73 11.67
CA PHE A 141 -14.91 -19.74 10.65
C PHE A 141 -13.67 -20.55 10.21
N GLY A 142 -12.85 -20.96 11.18
CA GLY A 142 -11.75 -21.90 11.00
C GLY A 142 -10.45 -21.31 10.51
N GLY A 143 -10.29 -19.99 10.57
CA GLY A 143 -9.01 -19.32 10.36
C GLY A 143 -8.14 -19.29 11.63
N ASN A 144 -6.90 -18.84 11.48
CA ASN A 144 -5.97 -18.64 12.58
C ASN A 144 -5.10 -17.39 12.33
N MET A 145 -5.64 -16.24 12.69
CA MET A 145 -4.98 -14.93 12.56
C MET A 145 -5.01 -14.19 13.91
N PRO A 146 -4.27 -14.66 14.94
CA PRO A 146 -4.44 -14.14 16.30
C PRO A 146 -3.96 -12.70 16.47
N ASP A 147 -2.90 -12.30 15.78
CA ASP A 147 -2.18 -11.04 16.02
C ASP A 147 -2.14 -10.12 14.79
N ALA A 148 -3.07 -10.32 13.84
CA ALA A 148 -3.13 -9.49 12.64
C ALA A 148 -3.57 -8.07 13.01
N ILE A 149 -2.73 -7.07 12.70
CA ILE A 149 -2.97 -5.65 12.98
C ILE A 149 -2.36 -4.77 11.90
N GLY A 150 -3.06 -3.71 11.52
CA GLY A 150 -2.64 -2.75 10.50
C GLY A 150 -2.57 -1.31 10.99
N ILE A 151 -2.54 -0.37 10.05
CA ILE A 151 -2.51 1.06 10.36
C ILE A 151 -3.93 1.54 10.73
N PRO A 152 -4.11 2.25 11.84
CA PRO A 152 -5.40 2.84 12.19
C PRO A 152 -5.94 3.77 11.09
N GLU A 153 -7.22 3.62 10.75
CA GLU A 153 -7.83 4.38 9.64
C GLU A 153 -7.83 5.89 9.85
N GLU A 154 -7.91 6.34 11.12
CA GLU A 154 -7.78 7.76 11.46
C GLU A 154 -6.42 8.34 11.10
N GLN A 155 -5.35 7.54 11.13
CA GLN A 155 -4.03 7.99 10.71
C GLN A 155 -3.93 8.04 9.18
N LEU A 156 -4.55 7.11 8.46
CA LEU A 156 -4.64 7.15 7.01
C LEU A 156 -5.46 8.36 6.53
N ALA A 157 -6.60 8.61 7.19
CA ALA A 157 -7.43 9.78 6.91
C ALA A 157 -6.68 11.11 7.16
N LYS A 158 -5.84 11.16 8.20
CA LYS A 158 -4.97 12.30 8.47
C LYS A 158 -3.93 12.47 7.37
N ALA A 159 -3.23 11.40 6.97
CA ALA A 159 -2.23 11.43 5.91
C ALA A 159 -2.82 11.91 4.57
N ALA A 160 -4.02 11.41 4.21
CA ALA A 160 -4.74 11.82 3.00
C ALA A 160 -5.17 13.31 3.00
N LYS A 161 -5.40 13.90 4.18
CA LYS A 161 -5.70 15.34 4.32
C LYS A 161 -4.45 16.23 4.30
N MET A 162 -3.26 15.66 4.47
CA MET A 162 -2.00 16.40 4.44
C MET A 162 -1.46 16.49 3.01
N ALA A 163 -0.64 15.54 2.60
CA ALA A 163 0.08 15.57 1.32
C ALA A 163 0.03 14.25 0.55
N VAL A 164 -0.53 13.18 1.17
CA VAL A 164 -0.61 11.88 0.51
C VAL A 164 -1.74 11.88 -0.51
N CYS A 165 -1.42 11.61 -1.76
CA CYS A 165 -2.39 11.58 -2.86
C CYS A 165 -2.77 10.15 -3.31
N LYS A 166 -2.02 9.14 -2.88
CA LYS A 166 -2.28 7.72 -3.16
C LYS A 166 -1.93 6.86 -1.96
N ILE A 167 -2.81 5.93 -1.59
CA ILE A 167 -2.60 4.95 -0.52
C ILE A 167 -2.85 3.54 -1.07
N ASN A 168 -1.85 2.66 -1.02
CA ASN A 168 -1.98 1.28 -1.47
C ASN A 168 -2.59 0.42 -0.36
N ILE A 169 -3.70 -0.27 -0.68
CA ILE A 169 -4.46 -1.12 0.24
C ILE A 169 -4.72 -2.46 -0.44
N ASP A 170 -4.11 -3.54 0.07
CA ASP A 170 -4.28 -4.89 -0.46
C ASP A 170 -4.82 -5.86 0.61
N SER A 171 -4.18 -5.93 1.79
CA SER A 171 -4.56 -6.89 2.84
C SER A 171 -6.03 -6.78 3.25
N ASP A 172 -6.60 -5.58 3.26
CA ASP A 172 -8.01 -5.35 3.63
C ASP A 172 -8.96 -6.00 2.63
N ILE A 173 -8.63 -5.96 1.32
CA ILE A 173 -9.38 -6.63 0.25
C ILE A 173 -9.33 -8.15 0.44
N ARG A 174 -8.14 -8.68 0.69
CA ARG A 174 -7.93 -10.12 0.92
C ARG A 174 -8.71 -10.60 2.14
N LEU A 175 -8.70 -9.83 3.24
CA LEU A 175 -9.42 -10.14 4.46
C LEU A 175 -10.93 -10.14 4.25
N ALA A 176 -11.50 -9.12 3.61
CA ALA A 176 -12.93 -9.03 3.32
C ALA A 176 -13.41 -10.22 2.47
N MET A 177 -12.66 -10.57 1.43
CA MET A 177 -12.94 -11.72 0.57
C MET A 177 -12.87 -13.04 1.34
N THR A 178 -11.77 -13.26 2.09
CA THR A 178 -11.52 -14.50 2.82
C THR A 178 -12.54 -14.71 3.94
N ALA A 179 -12.88 -13.67 4.70
CA ALA A 179 -13.91 -13.73 5.74
C ALA A 179 -15.24 -14.18 5.18
N SER A 180 -15.70 -13.54 4.12
CA SER A 180 -16.96 -13.86 3.46
C SER A 180 -17.00 -15.29 2.90
N ILE A 181 -15.92 -15.75 2.27
CA ILE A 181 -15.84 -17.13 1.72
C ILE A 181 -15.85 -18.16 2.85
N ARG A 182 -15.07 -17.97 3.92
CA ARG A 182 -15.04 -18.90 5.06
C ARG A 182 -16.40 -19.02 5.73
N LYS A 183 -17.05 -17.90 5.98
CA LYS A 183 -18.41 -17.84 6.53
C LYS A 183 -19.38 -18.60 5.63
N TYR A 184 -19.34 -18.31 4.33
CA TYR A 184 -20.22 -18.94 3.37
C TYR A 184 -20.12 -20.47 3.37
N PHE A 185 -18.91 -21.02 3.37
CA PHE A 185 -18.70 -22.48 3.41
C PHE A 185 -19.15 -23.12 4.72
N ALA A 186 -19.05 -22.40 5.84
CA ALA A 186 -19.55 -22.90 7.12
C ALA A 186 -21.09 -22.91 7.18
N GLU A 187 -21.75 -21.91 6.57
CA GLU A 187 -23.20 -21.77 6.54
C GLU A 187 -23.88 -22.62 5.46
N HIS A 188 -23.14 -22.97 4.38
CA HIS A 188 -23.62 -23.72 3.22
C HIS A 188 -22.62 -24.82 2.82
N PRO A 189 -22.50 -25.88 3.64
CA PRO A 189 -21.46 -26.91 3.45
C PRO A 189 -21.65 -27.77 2.20
N ASP A 190 -22.85 -27.80 1.63
CA ASP A 190 -23.22 -28.51 0.40
C ASP A 190 -23.00 -27.68 -0.88
N HIS A 191 -22.71 -26.39 -0.76
CA HIS A 191 -22.48 -25.52 -1.90
C HIS A 191 -21.04 -25.63 -2.41
N PHE A 192 -20.88 -25.83 -3.72
CA PHE A 192 -19.56 -25.99 -4.36
C PHE A 192 -19.39 -25.10 -5.62
N ASP A 193 -20.44 -24.42 -6.10
CA ASP A 193 -20.35 -23.54 -7.26
C ASP A 193 -19.66 -22.20 -6.90
N PRO A 194 -18.54 -21.82 -7.55
CA PRO A 194 -17.85 -20.56 -7.30
C PRO A 194 -18.74 -19.32 -7.38
N ARG A 195 -19.76 -19.32 -8.23
CA ARG A 195 -20.70 -18.21 -8.36
C ARG A 195 -21.47 -17.94 -7.06
N GLN A 196 -21.70 -18.97 -6.26
CA GLN A 196 -22.45 -18.88 -5.00
C GLN A 196 -21.62 -18.20 -3.92
N TYR A 197 -20.37 -18.66 -3.68
CA TYR A 197 -19.51 -18.10 -2.61
C TYR A 197 -18.73 -16.85 -3.03
N LEU A 198 -18.46 -16.66 -4.32
CA LEU A 198 -17.81 -15.44 -4.80
C LEU A 198 -18.76 -14.24 -4.90
N LYS A 199 -20.06 -14.46 -5.03
CA LYS A 199 -21.03 -13.36 -5.07
C LYS A 199 -21.06 -12.54 -3.77
N PRO A 200 -21.26 -13.14 -2.58
CA PRO A 200 -21.15 -12.40 -1.31
C PRO A 200 -19.74 -11.87 -1.05
N ALA A 201 -18.67 -12.59 -1.45
CA ALA A 201 -17.30 -12.12 -1.31
C ALA A 201 -17.04 -10.83 -2.11
N ARG A 202 -17.54 -10.74 -3.35
CA ARG A 202 -17.47 -9.49 -4.15
C ARG A 202 -18.26 -8.35 -3.50
N ALA A 203 -19.41 -8.65 -2.89
CA ALA A 203 -20.19 -7.63 -2.19
C ALA A 203 -19.45 -7.10 -0.95
N ALA A 204 -18.80 -7.97 -0.19
CA ALA A 204 -17.98 -7.59 0.96
C ALA A 204 -16.79 -6.70 0.52
N VAL A 205 -16.07 -7.09 -0.53
CA VAL A 205 -14.98 -6.28 -1.09
C VAL A 205 -15.50 -4.92 -1.57
N LYS A 206 -16.64 -4.88 -2.28
CA LYS A 206 -17.23 -3.61 -2.73
C LYS A 206 -17.57 -2.69 -1.55
N ALA A 207 -18.16 -3.23 -0.49
CA ALA A 207 -18.50 -2.45 0.70
C ALA A 207 -17.26 -1.90 1.39
N MET A 208 -16.21 -2.72 1.55
CA MET A 208 -14.93 -2.31 2.13
C MET A 208 -14.25 -1.23 1.30
N VAL A 209 -14.19 -1.37 -0.02
CA VAL A 209 -13.60 -0.35 -0.92
C VAL A 209 -14.40 0.95 -0.87
N ALA A 210 -15.73 0.89 -0.85
CA ALA A 210 -16.59 2.07 -0.71
C ALA A 210 -16.34 2.80 0.62
N HIS A 211 -16.21 2.06 1.73
CA HIS A 211 -15.83 2.62 3.04
C HIS A 211 -14.48 3.35 2.95
N LYS A 212 -13.45 2.74 2.35
CA LYS A 212 -12.14 3.40 2.19
C LYS A 212 -12.25 4.70 1.40
N ILE A 213 -12.98 4.70 0.29
CA ILE A 213 -13.15 5.89 -0.57
C ILE A 213 -13.90 7.01 0.15
N VAL A 214 -14.99 6.68 0.85
CA VAL A 214 -15.89 7.67 1.46
C VAL A 214 -15.37 8.13 2.81
N ASP A 215 -15.11 7.18 3.72
CA ASP A 215 -14.94 7.48 5.15
C ASP A 215 -13.46 7.69 5.53
N VAL A 216 -12.54 6.97 4.85
CA VAL A 216 -11.11 7.04 5.19
C VAL A 216 -10.38 8.06 4.31
N LEU A 217 -10.46 7.91 2.99
CA LEU A 217 -9.72 8.76 2.05
C LEU A 217 -10.46 10.07 1.71
N GLY A 218 -11.77 10.10 1.85
CA GLY A 218 -12.59 11.27 1.58
C GLY A 218 -12.53 11.73 0.12
N CYS A 219 -12.32 10.80 -0.82
CA CYS A 219 -12.14 11.09 -2.25
C CYS A 219 -13.40 10.80 -3.09
N ALA A 220 -14.53 10.46 -2.48
CA ALA A 220 -15.80 10.24 -3.18
C ALA A 220 -16.23 11.50 -3.95
N GLY A 221 -16.57 11.32 -5.23
CA GLY A 221 -17.01 12.41 -6.10
C GLY A 221 -15.92 13.41 -6.50
N LYS A 222 -14.64 13.05 -6.36
CA LYS A 222 -13.49 13.90 -6.71
C LYS A 222 -12.69 13.39 -7.91
N ALA A 223 -13.19 12.36 -8.58
CA ALA A 223 -12.59 11.84 -9.82
C ALA A 223 -13.17 12.54 -11.04
#